data_fc2e6bb3cf3e316df63e23efe0137241
#
_entry.id   fc2e6bb3cf3e316df63e23efe0137241
#
_cell.length_a   1.000
_cell.length_b   1.000
_cell.length_c   1.000
_cell.angle_alpha   90.00
_cell.angle_beta   90.00
_cell.angle_gamma   90.00
#
_symmetry.space_group_name_H-M   'P 1'
#
loop_
_entity.id
_entity.type
_entity.pdbx_description
1 polymer ?
#
loop_
_entity_poly.entity_id
_entity_poly.type
_entity_poly.pdbx_seq_one_letter_code
_entity_poly.pdbx_strand_id
1 'polypeptide(L)'
;MNRSIPLLFIVAVMLSGWAYSHAKMTSTIPADGDTVCAPEILVLTFDNAVQLTGVQLSTVEGDNRDLGDFSAERAKTFTISVPNTLPPGEYYVVWRSIAADSHFSTGEFFFTVVTEVK
;
A
#
# COMPACT_ATOMS: atom_id res chain seq x y z
N MET A 1 51.06 24.18 33.02
CA MET A 1 50.13 24.07 32.83
C MET A 1 49.57 23.40 31.83
N ASN A 2 49.13 22.52 31.85
CA ASN A 2 48.62 21.90 30.92
C ASN A 2 47.31 21.95 30.78
N ARG A 3 46.88 22.09 29.86
CA ARG A 3 45.64 22.04 29.58
C ARG A 3 45.26 20.95 28.90
N SER A 4 44.61 20.12 29.30
CA SER A 4 44.07 19.10 28.56
C SER A 4 42.95 19.58 27.81
N ILE A 5 43.01 19.46 26.61
CA ILE A 5 41.98 19.73 25.74
C ILE A 5 41.04 18.61 25.76
N PRO A 6 39.87 18.83 26.14
CA PRO A 6 38.91 17.77 26.06
C PRO A 6 38.71 17.44 24.63
N LEU A 7 38.99 16.26 24.37
CA LEU A 7 38.73 15.77 23.10
C LEU A 7 37.27 15.71 22.94
N LEU A 8 36.81 16.60 22.17
CA LEU A 8 35.44 16.57 21.89
C LEU A 8 35.18 15.46 20.94
N PHE A 9 34.74 14.41 21.47
CA PHE A 9 34.27 13.41 20.65
C PHE A 9 32.97 13.78 20.14
N ILE A 10 32.94 14.26 19.02
CA ILE A 10 31.74 14.33 18.30
C ILE A 10 31.51 12.97 17.77
N VAL A 11 30.82 12.24 18.50
CA VAL A 11 30.26 11.07 17.92
C VAL A 11 29.22 11.57 16.97
N ALA A 12 29.60 11.69 15.77
CA ALA A 12 28.63 11.82 14.76
C ALA A 12 27.86 10.54 14.78
N VAL A 13 26.81 10.55 15.49
CA VAL A 13 25.89 9.49 15.37
C VAL A 13 25.34 9.61 14.01
N MET A 14 25.87 8.82 13.15
CA MET A 14 25.32 8.69 11.89
C MET A 14 24.04 8.01 12.07
N LEU A 15 23.09 8.77 12.30
CA LEU A 15 21.82 8.32 11.99
C LEU A 15 21.80 8.25 10.50
N SER A 16 22.44 7.28 10.03
CA SER A 16 22.18 6.97 8.70
C SER A 16 20.71 6.80 8.61
N GLY A 17 20.09 7.66 7.92
CA GLY A 17 18.76 7.43 7.53
C GLY A 17 18.74 6.10 6.83
N TRP A 18 18.44 5.12 7.56
CA TRP A 18 18.29 3.84 7.01
C TRP A 18 17.18 3.96 6.08
N ALA A 19 17.51 3.88 4.87
CA ALA A 19 16.50 3.62 3.90
C ALA A 19 15.92 2.30 4.28
N TYR A 20 14.92 2.35 5.10
CA TYR A 20 14.15 1.19 5.28
C TYR A 20 13.54 0.91 3.95
N SER A 21 13.75 -0.27 3.48
CA SER A 21 13.09 -0.68 2.28
C SER A 21 11.62 -0.98 2.55
N HIS A 22 11.03 -0.30 3.53
CA HIS A 22 9.61 -0.38 3.70
C HIS A 22 8.98 0.32 2.51
N ALA A 23 8.28 -0.43 1.76
CA ALA A 23 7.54 0.14 0.68
C ALA A 23 6.26 0.68 1.24
N LYS A 24 6.03 1.96 0.98
CA LYS A 24 4.77 2.59 1.34
C LYS A 24 3.89 2.66 0.12
N MET A 25 2.62 2.41 0.32
CA MET A 25 1.66 2.68 -0.73
C MET A 25 1.56 4.18 -0.91
N THR A 26 1.77 4.65 -2.13
CA THR A 26 1.76 6.07 -2.45
C THR A 26 0.45 6.51 -3.07
N SER A 27 -0.24 5.63 -3.76
CA SER A 27 -1.54 5.96 -4.35
C SER A 27 -2.33 4.72 -4.69
N THR A 28 -3.62 4.91 -4.79
CA THR A 28 -4.54 3.88 -5.26
C THR A 28 -5.52 4.50 -6.25
N ILE A 29 -6.07 3.69 -7.13
CA ILE A 29 -7.18 4.05 -7.99
C ILE A 29 -8.22 2.95 -7.83
N PRO A 30 -9.41 3.24 -7.36
CA PRO A 30 -9.88 4.53 -6.85
C PRO A 30 -9.06 4.99 -5.64
N ALA A 31 -8.97 6.29 -5.45
CA ALA A 31 -8.26 6.83 -4.29
C ALA A 31 -9.08 6.58 -3.01
N ASP A 32 -8.37 6.54 -1.89
CA ASP A 32 -9.02 6.33 -0.60
C ASP A 32 -10.10 7.40 -0.37
N GLY A 33 -11.31 6.95 -0.12
CA GLY A 33 -12.45 7.84 0.09
C GLY A 33 -13.19 8.28 -1.15
N ASP A 34 -12.74 7.87 -2.33
CA ASP A 34 -13.37 8.28 -3.59
C ASP A 34 -14.78 7.72 -3.75
N THR A 35 -15.58 8.48 -4.49
CA THR A 35 -16.88 8.02 -4.97
C THR A 35 -16.77 7.87 -6.49
N VAL A 36 -17.00 6.68 -6.97
CA VAL A 36 -16.77 6.34 -8.39
C VAL A 36 -17.91 5.48 -8.93
N CYS A 37 -18.01 5.41 -10.24
CA CYS A 37 -18.82 4.37 -10.86
C CYS A 37 -18.07 3.05 -10.71
N ALA A 38 -18.74 1.94 -10.85
CA ALA A 38 -18.14 0.62 -10.62
C ALA A 38 -16.81 0.49 -11.37
N PRO A 39 -15.70 0.37 -10.65
CA PRO A 39 -14.39 0.25 -11.30
C PRO A 39 -14.20 -1.15 -11.85
N GLU A 40 -13.53 -1.23 -12.99
CA GLU A 40 -13.17 -2.52 -13.60
C GLU A 40 -11.80 -2.97 -13.13
N ILE A 41 -11.00 -2.04 -12.67
CA ILE A 41 -9.66 -2.32 -12.16
C ILE A 41 -9.39 -1.52 -10.91
N LEU A 42 -8.47 -2.05 -10.11
CA LEU A 42 -7.86 -1.30 -9.02
C LEU A 42 -6.39 -1.15 -9.36
N VAL A 43 -5.82 0.01 -9.04
CA VAL A 43 -4.39 0.23 -9.25
C VAL A 43 -3.76 0.60 -7.93
N LEU A 44 -2.77 -0.15 -7.51
CA LEU A 44 -2.04 0.09 -6.28
C LEU A 44 -0.61 0.44 -6.62
N THR A 45 -0.13 1.56 -6.14
CA THR A 45 1.23 2.02 -6.40
C THR A 45 1.99 2.19 -5.10
N PHE A 46 3.22 1.69 -5.09
CA PHE A 46 4.12 1.75 -3.94
C PHE A 46 5.36 2.55 -4.30
N ASP A 47 6.04 3.09 -3.31
CA ASP A 47 7.26 3.87 -3.53
C ASP A 47 8.47 2.98 -3.86
N ASN A 48 8.43 1.72 -3.46
CA ASN A 48 9.45 0.73 -3.78
C ASN A 48 8.78 -0.56 -4.24
N ALA A 49 9.50 -1.36 -4.96
CA ALA A 49 8.98 -2.62 -5.46
C ALA A 49 8.65 -3.56 -4.31
N VAL A 50 7.49 -4.18 -4.35
CA VAL A 50 7.04 -5.16 -3.37
C VAL A 50 6.52 -6.39 -4.10
N GLN A 51 6.42 -7.48 -3.36
CA GLN A 51 5.64 -8.62 -3.80
C GLN A 51 4.26 -8.47 -3.17
N LEU A 52 3.25 -8.38 -3.98
CA LEU A 52 1.89 -8.29 -3.49
C LEU A 52 1.41 -9.71 -3.20
N THR A 53 0.99 -9.97 -1.97
CA THR A 53 0.63 -11.33 -1.55
C THR A 53 -0.86 -11.53 -1.39
N GLY A 54 -1.62 -10.47 -1.35
CA GLY A 54 -3.07 -10.59 -1.28
C GLY A 54 -3.77 -9.26 -1.41
N VAL A 55 -4.94 -9.30 -2.02
CA VAL A 55 -5.85 -8.16 -2.08
C VAL A 55 -7.25 -8.72 -1.87
N GLN A 56 -7.93 -8.22 -0.87
CA GLN A 56 -9.27 -8.64 -0.55
C GLN A 56 -10.23 -7.48 -0.63
N LEU A 57 -11.31 -7.67 -1.34
CA LEU A 57 -12.37 -6.68 -1.46
C LEU A 57 -13.50 -7.08 -0.54
N SER A 58 -13.94 -6.18 0.30
CA SER A 58 -14.97 -6.45 1.29
C SER A 58 -16.07 -5.41 1.25
N THR A 59 -17.26 -5.80 1.63
CA THR A 59 -18.37 -4.87 1.81
C THR A 59 -18.62 -4.65 3.29
N VAL A 60 -19.43 -3.64 3.61
CA VAL A 60 -19.80 -3.38 5.00
C VAL A 60 -20.61 -4.53 5.58
N GLU A 61 -21.32 -5.25 4.74
CA GLU A 61 -22.12 -6.40 5.18
C GLU A 61 -21.28 -7.62 5.48
N GLY A 62 -19.99 -7.57 5.16
CA GLY A 62 -19.09 -8.66 5.47
C GLY A 62 -18.79 -9.62 4.32
N ASP A 63 -19.28 -9.32 3.13
CA ASP A 63 -18.92 -10.13 1.97
C ASP A 63 -17.47 -9.86 1.60
N ASN A 64 -16.70 -10.92 1.50
CA ASN A 64 -15.28 -10.82 1.18
C ASN A 64 -14.98 -11.55 -0.12
N ARG A 65 -14.09 -10.98 -0.89
CA ARG A 65 -13.69 -11.55 -2.16
C ARG A 65 -12.19 -11.35 -2.36
N ASP A 66 -11.49 -12.44 -2.57
CA ASP A 66 -10.08 -12.34 -2.93
C ASP A 66 -9.95 -11.95 -4.39
N LEU A 67 -9.08 -10.99 -4.66
CA LEU A 67 -8.91 -10.48 -6.01
C LEU A 67 -7.68 -11.08 -6.69
N GLY A 68 -7.70 -12.38 -6.85
CA GLY A 68 -6.79 -13.04 -7.76
C GLY A 68 -5.47 -13.49 -7.17
N ASP A 69 -4.72 -14.15 -8.02
CA ASP A 69 -3.40 -14.66 -7.70
C ASP A 69 -2.37 -13.67 -8.21
N PHE A 70 -1.39 -13.39 -7.39
CA PHE A 70 -0.35 -12.47 -7.77
C PHE A 70 0.94 -13.22 -8.04
N SER A 71 1.64 -12.74 -9.05
CA SER A 71 2.93 -13.27 -9.39
C SER A 71 3.91 -13.02 -8.24
N ALA A 72 4.90 -13.87 -8.10
CA ALA A 72 5.95 -13.66 -7.12
C ALA A 72 6.88 -12.51 -7.51
N GLU A 73 6.66 -11.92 -8.68
CA GLU A 73 7.49 -10.81 -9.12
C GLU A 73 7.21 -9.55 -8.34
N ARG A 74 8.25 -8.81 -8.07
CA ARG A 74 8.14 -7.53 -7.40
C ARG A 74 7.87 -6.43 -8.39
N ALA A 75 6.99 -5.52 -8.02
CA ALA A 75 6.67 -4.37 -8.84
C ALA A 75 6.27 -3.20 -7.95
N LYS A 76 6.32 -2.00 -8.51
CA LYS A 76 5.86 -0.80 -7.81
C LYS A 76 4.38 -0.56 -8.05
N THR A 77 3.86 -1.00 -9.15
CA THR A 77 2.47 -0.76 -9.54
C THR A 77 1.79 -2.06 -9.89
N PHE A 78 0.60 -2.24 -9.35
CA PHE A 78 -0.21 -3.42 -9.62
C PHE A 78 -1.56 -2.99 -10.15
N THR A 79 -1.95 -3.59 -11.26
CA THR A 79 -3.28 -3.39 -11.84
C THR A 79 -4.06 -4.67 -11.60
N ILE A 80 -5.15 -4.57 -10.89
CA ILE A 80 -5.91 -5.72 -10.45
C ILE A 80 -7.29 -5.67 -11.06
N SER A 81 -7.69 -6.73 -11.72
CA SER A 81 -9.02 -6.79 -12.31
C SER A 81 -10.08 -7.03 -11.24
N VAL A 82 -11.18 -6.33 -11.36
CA VAL A 82 -12.33 -6.54 -10.49
C VAL A 82 -13.33 -7.37 -11.28
N PRO A 83 -13.48 -8.65 -10.94
CA PRO A 83 -14.42 -9.48 -11.66
C PRO A 83 -15.84 -9.09 -11.31
N ASN A 84 -16.68 -9.02 -12.27
CA ASN A 84 -18.09 -8.64 -12.14
C ASN A 84 -18.26 -7.16 -11.77
N THR A 85 -19.37 -6.62 -12.16
CA THR A 85 -19.70 -5.24 -11.83
C THR A 85 -20.05 -5.15 -10.35
N LEU A 86 -19.44 -4.21 -9.66
CA LEU A 86 -19.74 -4.00 -8.26
C LEU A 86 -21.05 -3.23 -8.09
N PRO A 87 -21.98 -3.75 -7.29
CA PRO A 87 -23.19 -3.00 -6.97
C PRO A 87 -22.85 -1.71 -6.22
N PRO A 88 -23.71 -0.71 -6.27
CA PRO A 88 -23.52 0.49 -5.46
C PRO A 88 -23.37 0.16 -3.99
N GLY A 89 -22.48 0.85 -3.32
CA GLY A 89 -22.21 0.64 -1.90
C GLY A 89 -20.79 1.00 -1.52
N GLU A 90 -20.46 0.78 -0.28
CA GLU A 90 -19.12 1.02 0.23
C GLU A 90 -18.28 -0.24 0.19
N TYR A 91 -17.05 -0.11 -0.24
CA TYR A 91 -16.10 -1.22 -0.36
C TYR A 91 -14.80 -0.89 0.33
N TYR A 92 -14.21 -1.91 0.93
CA TYR A 92 -12.92 -1.82 1.58
C TYR A 92 -11.97 -2.75 0.86
N VAL A 93 -10.78 -2.28 0.62
CA VAL A 93 -9.73 -3.11 0.02
C VAL A 93 -8.62 -3.28 1.04
N VAL A 94 -8.34 -4.51 1.40
CA VAL A 94 -7.24 -4.84 2.30
C VAL A 94 -6.16 -5.50 1.47
N TRP A 95 -4.97 -4.97 1.51
CA TRP A 95 -3.85 -5.52 0.76
C TRP A 95 -2.74 -5.97 1.70
N ARG A 96 -1.93 -6.91 1.22
CA ARG A 96 -0.77 -7.41 1.93
C ARG A 96 0.39 -7.48 0.98
N SER A 97 1.56 -7.12 1.46
CA SER A 97 2.76 -7.12 0.64
C SER A 97 3.99 -7.53 1.44
N ILE A 98 5.02 -7.95 0.72
CA ILE A 98 6.34 -8.23 1.29
C ILE A 98 7.33 -7.34 0.56
N ALA A 99 8.04 -6.52 1.32
CA ALA A 99 9.08 -5.66 0.76
C ALA A 99 10.39 -6.41 0.55
N ALA A 100 11.35 -5.76 -0.10
CA ALA A 100 12.63 -6.38 -0.42
C ALA A 100 13.40 -6.84 0.81
N ASP A 101 13.19 -6.20 1.95
CA ASP A 101 13.82 -6.57 3.22
C ASP A 101 13.06 -7.66 3.97
N SER A 102 12.09 -8.28 3.33
CA SER A 102 11.25 -9.33 3.88
C SER A 102 10.24 -8.86 4.94
N HIS A 103 10.05 -7.56 5.07
CA HIS A 103 9.03 -7.05 5.97
C HIS A 103 7.65 -7.14 5.34
N PHE A 104 6.70 -7.61 6.12
CA PHE A 104 5.31 -7.66 5.71
C PHE A 104 4.65 -6.33 6.00
N SER A 105 3.80 -5.92 5.10
CA SER A 105 2.97 -4.73 5.30
C SER A 105 1.54 -5.05 4.91
N THR A 106 0.62 -4.38 5.55
CA THR A 106 -0.79 -4.48 5.21
C THR A 106 -1.38 -3.09 5.29
N GLY A 107 -2.40 -2.87 4.52
CA GLY A 107 -3.12 -1.61 4.56
C GLY A 107 -4.52 -1.76 4.04
N GLU A 108 -5.25 -0.67 4.11
CA GLU A 108 -6.65 -0.66 3.75
C GLU A 108 -6.98 0.67 3.12
N PHE A 109 -7.84 0.65 2.14
CA PHE A 109 -8.46 1.86 1.63
C PHE A 109 -9.91 1.55 1.26
N PHE A 110 -10.73 2.59 1.14
CA PHE A 110 -12.12 2.37 0.81
C PHE A 110 -12.57 3.30 -0.30
N PHE A 111 -13.63 2.92 -0.97
CA PHE A 111 -14.27 3.74 -1.97
C PHE A 111 -15.76 3.41 -1.98
N THR A 112 -16.52 4.33 -2.56
CA THR A 112 -17.95 4.16 -2.68
C THR A 112 -18.30 4.04 -4.15
N VAL A 113 -19.12 3.06 -4.47
CA VAL A 113 -19.60 2.85 -5.84
C VAL A 113 -20.99 3.42 -5.94
N VAL A 114 -21.21 4.23 -6.98
CA VAL A 114 -22.50 4.80 -7.29
C VAL A 114 -22.83 4.51 -8.75
N THR A 115 -24.09 4.68 -9.13
CA THR A 115 -24.49 4.44 -10.50
C THR A 115 -24.13 5.60 -11.41
N GLU A 116 -24.04 6.78 -10.86
CA GLU A 116 -23.64 7.98 -11.59
C GLU A 116 -22.84 8.87 -10.71
N VAL A 117 -21.75 9.42 -11.25
CA VAL A 117 -20.94 10.43 -10.57
C VAL A 117 -21.34 11.78 -11.09
N LYS A 118 -21.73 12.66 -10.20
CA LYS A 118 -22.12 14.01 -10.58
C LYS A 118 -21.00 15.00 -10.41
#